data_21c689c42999e57715aee62ff053bf8e
#
_entry.id   21c689c42999e57715aee62ff053bf8e
#
_cell.length_a   1.000
_cell.length_b   1.000
_cell.length_c   1.000
_cell.angle_alpha   90.00
_cell.angle_beta   90.00
_cell.angle_gamma   90.00
#
_symmetry.space_group_name_H-M   'P 1'
#
loop_
_entity.id
_entity.type
_entity.pdbx_description
1 polymer ?
#
loop_
_entity_poly.entity_id
_entity_poly.type
_entity_poly.pdbx_seq_one_letter_code
_entity_poly.pdbx_strand_id
1 'polypeptide(L)'
;MLFKNAFQLLVDNFKLNYKLLLYKALVAIVTVALAAALLYAPLRGLFISKPMEDLLTLFGEFFRAITSGDVEFLGTFAEQLQAAISALLNHLQQNVSNIVLFFTGLIAVMLISRFLDGIGNYTFGCLIDSRLSSYASEPFAVTCIANLGRSALWQVIYVPVTFIYDILSLALCYLVFLILLSVITVAFLASVAARLFSPA
;
A
#
# COMPACT_ATOMS: atom_id res chain seq x y z
N MET A 1 -32.24 16.45 10.88
CA MET A 1 -32.43 15.48 11.97
C MET A 1 -31.42 14.32 11.92
N LEU A 2 -31.13 13.71 10.77
CA LEU A 2 -30.19 12.57 10.64
C LEU A 2 -28.78 12.85 11.18
N PHE A 3 -28.22 14.01 10.88
CA PHE A 3 -26.85 14.36 11.29
C PHE A 3 -26.72 14.50 12.83
N LYS A 4 -27.71 15.06 13.49
CA LYS A 4 -27.74 15.21 14.95
C LYS A 4 -27.79 13.84 15.64
N ASN A 5 -28.61 12.92 15.12
CA ASN A 5 -28.72 11.56 15.66
C ASN A 5 -27.44 10.75 15.43
N ALA A 6 -26.80 10.88 14.24
CA ALA A 6 -25.53 10.23 13.95
C ALA A 6 -24.40 10.75 14.86
N PHE A 7 -24.33 12.06 15.07
CA PHE A 7 -23.35 12.66 15.97
C PHE A 7 -23.58 12.27 17.43
N GLN A 8 -24.81 12.23 17.89
CA GLN A 8 -25.18 11.78 19.24
C GLN A 8 -24.80 10.30 19.45
N LEU A 9 -25.05 9.44 18.47
CA LEU A 9 -24.64 8.04 18.47
C LEU A 9 -23.12 7.89 18.53
N LEU A 10 -22.38 8.74 17.86
CA LEU A 10 -20.92 8.77 17.87
C LEU A 10 -20.36 9.21 19.24
N VAL A 11 -20.97 10.23 19.86
CA VAL A 11 -20.60 10.71 21.20
C VAL A 11 -20.93 9.67 22.26
N ASP A 12 -22.11 9.07 22.21
CA ASP A 12 -22.54 8.02 23.16
C ASP A 12 -21.68 6.77 23.07
N ASN A 13 -21.10 6.48 21.89
CA ASN A 13 -20.19 5.36 21.67
C ASN A 13 -18.71 5.76 21.68
N PHE A 14 -18.37 6.97 22.02
CA PHE A 14 -16.98 7.47 22.01
C PHE A 14 -16.02 6.55 22.79
N LYS A 15 -16.43 6.08 23.97
CA LYS A 15 -15.67 5.18 24.82
C LYS A 15 -15.38 3.83 24.13
N LEU A 16 -16.30 3.36 23.30
CA LEU A 16 -16.14 2.12 22.54
C LEU A 16 -15.22 2.33 21.32
N ASN A 17 -15.41 3.45 20.61
CA ASN A 17 -14.56 3.84 19.49
C ASN A 17 -13.11 4.04 19.93
N TYR A 18 -12.87 4.62 21.09
CA TYR A 18 -11.54 4.77 21.66
C TYR A 18 -10.86 3.41 21.93
N LYS A 19 -11.59 2.42 22.44
CA LYS A 19 -11.07 1.06 22.65
C LYS A 19 -10.72 0.37 21.35
N LEU A 20 -11.55 0.54 20.31
CA LEU A 20 -11.24 0.05 18.97
C LEU A 20 -10.00 0.74 18.39
N LEU A 21 -9.87 2.04 18.58
CA LEU A 21 -8.70 2.80 18.11
C LEU A 21 -7.41 2.33 18.79
N LEU A 22 -7.44 2.10 20.11
CA LEU A 22 -6.30 1.51 20.82
C LEU A 22 -5.95 0.12 20.29
N TYR A 23 -6.94 -0.73 20.05
CA TYR A 23 -6.73 -2.03 19.44
C TYR A 23 -6.07 -1.91 18.06
N LYS A 24 -6.58 -1.02 17.20
CA LYS A 24 -6.00 -0.78 15.85
C LYS A 24 -4.58 -0.23 15.93
N ALA A 25 -4.28 0.64 16.89
CA ALA A 25 -2.93 1.12 17.12
C ALA A 25 -1.98 -0.02 17.51
N LEU A 26 -2.43 -0.93 18.38
CA LEU A 26 -1.65 -2.12 18.74
C LEU A 26 -1.43 -3.04 17.52
N VAL A 27 -2.46 -3.29 16.72
CA VAL A 27 -2.36 -4.07 15.48
C VAL A 27 -1.37 -3.40 14.51
N ALA A 28 -1.41 -2.07 14.37
CA ALA A 28 -0.47 -1.32 13.53
C ALA A 28 0.98 -1.50 14.00
N ILE A 29 1.25 -1.43 15.31
CA ILE A 29 2.59 -1.65 15.89
C ILE A 29 3.07 -3.08 15.57
N VAL A 30 2.22 -4.08 15.79
CA VAL A 30 2.54 -5.49 15.50
C VAL A 30 2.82 -5.68 14.01
N THR A 31 2.00 -5.07 13.14
CA THR A 31 2.17 -5.15 11.68
C THR A 31 3.47 -4.51 11.22
N VAL A 32 3.83 -3.34 11.77
CA VAL A 32 5.10 -2.66 11.46
C VAL A 32 6.28 -3.50 11.93
N ALA A 33 6.23 -4.06 13.14
CA ALA A 33 7.27 -4.93 13.65
C ALA A 33 7.45 -6.20 12.78
N LEU A 34 6.34 -6.82 12.36
CA LEU A 34 6.35 -7.98 11.47
C LEU A 34 6.89 -7.63 10.09
N ALA A 35 6.48 -6.49 9.54
CA ALA A 35 7.00 -5.98 8.27
C ALA A 35 8.52 -5.74 8.35
N ALA A 36 8.98 -5.09 9.41
CA ALA A 36 10.40 -4.89 9.63
C ALA A 36 11.15 -6.23 9.71
N ALA A 37 10.63 -7.21 10.45
CA ALA A 37 11.29 -8.51 10.58
C ALA A 37 11.36 -9.29 9.27
N LEU A 38 10.29 -9.29 8.46
CA LEU A 38 10.21 -10.09 7.24
C LEU A 38 10.84 -9.39 6.02
N LEU A 39 10.73 -8.06 5.94
CA LEU A 39 11.16 -7.31 4.75
C LEU A 39 12.56 -6.71 4.88
N TYR A 40 13.11 -6.61 6.11
CA TYR A 40 14.41 -6.00 6.32
C TYR A 40 15.54 -6.68 5.53
N ALA A 41 15.62 -8.02 5.59
CA ALA A 41 16.69 -8.75 4.93
C ALA A 41 16.68 -8.61 3.39
N PRO A 42 15.54 -8.83 2.69
CA PRO A 42 15.48 -8.65 1.24
C PRO A 42 15.64 -7.18 0.82
N LEU A 43 15.10 -6.21 1.56
CA LEU A 43 15.25 -4.79 1.27
C LEU A 43 16.71 -4.34 1.44
N ARG A 44 17.37 -4.76 2.52
CA ARG A 44 18.77 -4.45 2.75
C ARG A 44 19.65 -4.94 1.59
N GLY A 45 19.43 -6.18 1.12
CA GLY A 45 20.16 -6.75 -0.01
C GLY A 45 19.98 -5.95 -1.31
N LEU A 46 18.80 -5.35 -1.52
CA LEU A 46 18.52 -4.53 -2.68
C LEU A 46 19.13 -3.12 -2.55
N PHE A 47 18.88 -2.43 -1.43
CA PHE A 47 19.29 -1.02 -1.25
C PHE A 47 20.81 -0.83 -1.07
N ILE A 48 21.52 -1.82 -0.54
CA ILE A 48 22.98 -1.79 -0.38
C ILE A 48 23.69 -2.34 -1.63
N SER A 49 22.93 -2.79 -2.64
CA SER A 49 23.53 -3.29 -3.86
C SER A 49 24.18 -2.16 -4.67
N LYS A 50 25.37 -2.45 -5.25
CA LYS A 50 26.07 -1.48 -6.08
C LYS A 50 25.24 -0.91 -7.24
N PRO A 51 24.43 -1.71 -7.99
CA PRO A 51 23.58 -1.19 -9.04
C PRO A 51 22.52 -0.19 -8.55
N MET A 52 22.03 -0.33 -7.33
CA MET A 52 21.09 0.62 -6.74
C MET A 52 21.79 1.92 -6.33
N GLU A 53 22.98 1.82 -5.75
CA GLU A 53 23.81 2.98 -5.39
C GLU A 53 24.19 3.79 -6.65
N ASP A 54 24.63 3.12 -7.71
CA ASP A 54 24.97 3.74 -8.99
C ASP A 54 23.75 4.46 -9.60
N LEU A 55 22.57 3.85 -9.53
CA LEU A 55 21.31 4.46 -10.01
C LEU A 55 20.92 5.69 -9.19
N LEU A 56 21.02 5.64 -7.86
CA LEU A 56 20.73 6.78 -6.99
C LEU A 56 21.72 7.92 -7.20
N THR A 57 23.00 7.61 -7.40
CA THR A 57 24.05 8.59 -7.70
C THR A 57 23.76 9.27 -9.04
N LEU A 58 23.41 8.49 -10.06
CA LEU A 58 23.05 9.01 -11.38
C LEU A 58 21.87 9.99 -11.32
N PHE A 59 20.85 9.69 -10.52
CA PHE A 59 19.74 10.64 -10.29
C PHE A 59 20.21 11.91 -9.55
N GLY A 60 21.10 11.78 -8.58
CA GLY A 60 21.69 12.93 -7.90
C GLY A 60 22.47 13.84 -8.87
N GLU A 61 23.25 13.25 -9.77
CA GLU A 61 23.99 13.97 -10.82
C GLU A 61 23.04 14.62 -11.83
N PHE A 62 21.95 13.95 -12.20
CA PHE A 62 20.94 14.51 -13.07
C PHE A 62 20.29 15.79 -12.50
N PHE A 63 19.89 15.78 -11.22
CA PHE A 63 19.36 16.99 -10.60
C PHE A 63 20.42 18.11 -10.50
N ARG A 64 21.66 17.73 -10.29
CA ARG A 64 22.77 18.70 -10.28
C ARG A 64 23.03 19.29 -11.67
N ALA A 65 23.01 18.47 -12.71
CA ALA A 65 23.19 18.90 -14.09
C ALA A 65 22.07 19.87 -14.56
N ILE A 66 20.83 19.61 -14.16
CA ILE A 66 19.70 20.52 -14.42
C ILE A 66 19.96 21.89 -13.77
N THR A 67 20.43 21.91 -12.52
CA THR A 67 20.67 23.16 -11.79
C THR A 67 21.91 23.92 -12.27
N SER A 68 22.92 23.22 -12.78
CA SER A 68 24.16 23.81 -13.33
C SER A 68 24.10 24.12 -14.83
N GLY A 69 23.08 23.61 -15.53
CA GLY A 69 22.95 23.78 -16.99
C GLY A 69 23.94 22.93 -17.79
N ASP A 70 24.37 21.78 -17.26
CA ASP A 70 25.30 20.86 -17.91
C ASP A 70 24.59 20.05 -19.01
N VAL A 71 24.64 20.62 -20.24
CA VAL A 71 23.99 20.05 -21.43
C VAL A 71 24.64 18.76 -21.90
N GLU A 72 25.95 18.60 -21.66
CA GLU A 72 26.72 17.43 -22.08
C GLU A 72 26.28 16.20 -21.29
N PHE A 73 26.16 16.32 -19.96
CA PHE A 73 25.64 15.25 -19.11
C PHE A 73 24.19 14.92 -19.45
N LEU A 74 23.34 15.93 -19.65
CA LEU A 74 21.93 15.71 -20.00
C LEU A 74 21.76 14.97 -21.33
N GLY A 75 22.66 15.18 -22.29
CA GLY A 75 22.68 14.46 -23.58
C GLY A 75 23.00 12.97 -23.44
N THR A 76 23.87 12.60 -22.49
CA THR A 76 24.30 11.21 -22.25
C THR A 76 23.47 10.50 -21.17
N PHE A 77 22.64 11.23 -20.43
CA PHE A 77 21.87 10.70 -19.29
C PHE A 77 21.00 9.50 -19.67
N ALA A 78 20.35 9.53 -20.83
CA ALA A 78 19.47 8.44 -21.25
C ALA A 78 20.24 7.12 -21.46
N GLU A 79 21.43 7.16 -21.99
CA GLU A 79 22.29 5.97 -22.18
C GLU A 79 22.79 5.45 -20.83
N GLN A 80 23.24 6.35 -19.94
CA GLN A 80 23.69 5.99 -18.59
C GLN A 80 22.52 5.40 -17.75
N LEU A 81 21.32 5.97 -17.85
CA LEU A 81 20.13 5.46 -17.19
C LEU A 81 19.78 4.06 -17.70
N GLN A 82 19.83 3.84 -19.01
CA GLN A 82 19.57 2.52 -19.58
C GLN A 82 20.60 1.48 -19.09
N ALA A 83 21.87 1.85 -19.04
CA ALA A 83 22.92 0.98 -18.50
C ALA A 83 22.71 0.65 -17.02
N ALA A 84 22.40 1.66 -16.20
CA ALA A 84 22.13 1.48 -14.76
C ALA A 84 20.89 0.60 -14.52
N ILE A 85 19.81 0.83 -15.26
CA ILE A 85 18.60 -0.02 -15.17
C ILE A 85 18.91 -1.46 -15.59
N SER A 86 19.67 -1.66 -16.66
CA SER A 86 20.06 -2.99 -17.12
C SER A 86 20.92 -3.73 -16.08
N ALA A 87 21.87 -3.03 -15.44
CA ALA A 87 22.67 -3.57 -14.35
C ALA A 87 21.79 -3.96 -13.15
N LEU A 88 20.82 -3.12 -12.78
CA LEU A 88 19.88 -3.42 -11.70
C LEU A 88 18.99 -4.62 -12.04
N LEU A 89 18.46 -4.71 -13.26
CA LEU A 89 17.67 -5.86 -13.72
C LEU A 89 18.46 -7.16 -13.68
N ASN A 90 19.69 -7.14 -14.13
CA ASN A 90 20.59 -8.30 -14.06
C ASN A 90 20.86 -8.72 -12.60
N HIS A 91 21.09 -7.74 -11.71
CA HIS A 91 21.24 -8.02 -10.27
C HIS A 91 19.97 -8.64 -9.67
N LEU A 92 18.79 -8.13 -10.03
CA LEU A 92 17.50 -8.68 -9.61
C LEU A 92 17.31 -10.11 -10.12
N GLN A 93 17.65 -10.39 -11.38
CA GLN A 93 17.58 -11.73 -11.96
C GLN A 93 18.51 -12.73 -11.26
N GLN A 94 19.70 -12.29 -10.84
CA GLN A 94 20.63 -13.14 -10.08
C GLN A 94 20.13 -13.40 -8.65
N ASN A 95 19.29 -12.51 -8.10
CA ASN A 95 18.78 -12.57 -6.72
C ASN A 95 17.26 -12.81 -6.67
N VAL A 96 16.72 -13.63 -7.57
CA VAL A 96 15.26 -13.92 -7.64
C VAL A 96 14.70 -14.41 -6.32
N SER A 97 15.47 -15.20 -5.55
CA SER A 97 15.03 -15.69 -4.23
C SER A 97 14.71 -14.57 -3.25
N ASN A 98 15.50 -13.49 -3.24
CA ASN A 98 15.25 -12.34 -2.37
C ASN A 98 14.00 -11.56 -2.81
N ILE A 99 13.74 -11.48 -4.12
CA ILE A 99 12.54 -10.85 -4.67
C ILE A 99 11.31 -11.67 -4.29
N VAL A 100 11.35 -12.98 -4.46
CA VAL A 100 10.25 -13.86 -4.07
C VAL A 100 10.00 -13.76 -2.57
N LEU A 101 11.06 -13.75 -1.76
CA LEU A 101 10.94 -13.59 -0.30
C LEU A 101 10.32 -12.24 0.06
N PHE A 102 10.69 -11.16 -0.63
CA PHE A 102 10.12 -9.83 -0.41
C PHE A 102 8.61 -9.82 -0.71
N PHE A 103 8.19 -10.29 -1.88
CA PHE A 103 6.77 -10.29 -2.24
C PHE A 103 5.95 -11.24 -1.38
N THR A 104 6.49 -12.42 -1.05
CA THR A 104 5.82 -13.37 -0.14
C THR A 104 5.69 -12.76 1.25
N GLY A 105 6.73 -12.12 1.76
CA GLY A 105 6.70 -11.42 3.04
C GLY A 105 5.70 -10.27 3.05
N LEU A 106 5.65 -9.47 1.97
CA LEU A 106 4.69 -8.38 1.83
C LEU A 106 3.24 -8.88 1.85
N ILE A 107 2.95 -9.94 1.09
CA ILE A 107 1.62 -10.56 1.06
C ILE A 107 1.26 -11.12 2.45
N ALA A 108 2.19 -11.80 3.11
CA ALA A 108 1.98 -12.33 4.45
C ALA A 108 1.65 -11.23 5.46
N VAL A 109 2.41 -10.12 5.45
CA VAL A 109 2.15 -8.96 6.33
C VAL A 109 0.77 -8.36 6.06
N MET A 110 0.40 -8.19 4.79
CA MET A 110 -0.92 -7.65 4.40
C MET A 110 -2.06 -8.56 4.87
N LEU A 111 -1.94 -9.87 4.69
CA LEU A 111 -2.96 -10.82 5.10
C LEU A 111 -3.12 -10.89 6.62
N ILE A 112 -1.99 -10.90 7.37
CA ILE A 112 -1.99 -10.92 8.83
C ILE A 112 -2.59 -9.63 9.38
N SER A 113 -2.21 -8.47 8.84
CA SER A 113 -2.76 -7.18 9.25
C SER A 113 -4.29 -7.13 9.08
N ARG A 114 -4.80 -7.56 7.93
CA ARG A 114 -6.24 -7.62 7.66
C ARG A 114 -6.96 -8.60 8.59
N PHE A 115 -6.34 -9.75 8.85
CA PHE A 115 -6.90 -10.74 9.76
C PHE A 115 -7.05 -10.17 11.17
N LEU A 116 -6.02 -9.52 11.68
CA LEU A 116 -6.06 -8.89 13.00
C LEU A 116 -7.08 -7.73 13.07
N ASP A 117 -7.09 -6.85 12.06
CA ASP A 117 -8.09 -5.78 11.97
C ASP A 117 -9.52 -6.32 11.93
N GLY A 118 -9.73 -7.41 11.21
CA GLY A 118 -11.02 -8.08 11.11
C GLY A 118 -11.52 -8.62 12.45
N ILE A 119 -10.64 -9.16 13.29
CA ILE A 119 -10.99 -9.58 14.66
C ILE A 119 -11.50 -8.40 15.49
N GLY A 120 -10.81 -7.26 15.42
CA GLY A 120 -11.22 -6.04 16.12
C GLY A 120 -12.58 -5.51 15.64
N ASN A 121 -12.78 -5.48 14.34
CA ASN A 121 -14.04 -5.02 13.75
C ASN A 121 -15.22 -5.96 14.10
N TYR A 122 -15.00 -7.28 14.10
CA TYR A 122 -16.01 -8.26 14.52
C TYR A 122 -16.38 -8.06 15.99
N THR A 123 -15.38 -7.91 16.87
CA THR A 123 -15.60 -7.64 18.30
C THR A 123 -16.40 -6.36 18.52
N PHE A 124 -16.06 -5.31 17.76
CA PHE A 124 -16.78 -4.04 17.81
C PHE A 124 -18.24 -4.21 17.38
N GLY A 125 -18.50 -4.97 16.32
CA GLY A 125 -19.87 -5.30 15.88
C GLY A 125 -20.67 -6.01 16.96
N CYS A 126 -20.10 -7.03 17.62
CA CYS A 126 -20.75 -7.73 18.74
C CYS A 126 -21.07 -6.81 19.92
N LEU A 127 -20.19 -5.85 20.23
CA LEU A 127 -20.43 -4.88 21.30
C LEU A 127 -21.52 -3.87 20.96
N ILE A 128 -21.62 -3.45 19.71
CA ILE A 128 -22.71 -2.61 19.25
C ILE A 128 -24.05 -3.37 19.34
N ASP A 129 -24.08 -4.59 18.85
CA ASP A 129 -25.26 -5.43 18.88
C ASP A 129 -25.74 -5.68 20.33
N SER A 130 -24.84 -6.00 21.27
CA SER A 130 -25.18 -6.14 22.67
C SER A 130 -25.77 -4.87 23.29
N ARG A 131 -25.28 -3.70 22.90
CA ARG A 131 -25.81 -2.41 23.38
C ARG A 131 -27.18 -2.10 22.79
N LEU A 132 -27.40 -2.41 21.52
CA LEU A 132 -28.71 -2.22 20.87
C LEU A 132 -29.76 -3.17 21.44
N SER A 133 -29.36 -4.36 21.86
CA SER A 133 -30.24 -5.38 22.45
C SER A 133 -30.45 -5.22 23.96
N SER A 134 -29.96 -4.11 24.56
CA SER A 134 -30.10 -3.81 26.00
C SER A 134 -29.46 -4.84 26.93
N TYR A 135 -28.56 -5.67 26.45
CA TYR A 135 -27.75 -6.56 27.28
C TYR A 135 -26.62 -5.80 28.00
N ALA A 136 -26.19 -6.31 29.13
CA ALA A 136 -25.04 -5.76 29.86
C ALA A 136 -23.81 -5.80 28.97
N SER A 137 -23.21 -4.62 28.70
CA SER A 137 -22.03 -4.54 27.83
C SER A 137 -20.78 -5.05 28.54
N GLU A 138 -20.22 -6.14 28.03
CA GLU A 138 -18.95 -6.65 28.50
C GLU A 138 -17.77 -5.77 28.10
N PRO A 139 -16.61 -5.85 28.80
CA PRO A 139 -15.39 -5.18 28.37
C PRO A 139 -14.93 -5.68 26.99
N PHE A 140 -14.38 -4.78 26.17
CA PHE A 140 -13.90 -5.09 24.81
C PHE A 140 -12.96 -6.30 24.77
N ALA A 141 -12.00 -6.37 25.70
CA ALA A 141 -11.05 -7.48 25.75
C ALA A 141 -11.72 -8.83 26.02
N VAL A 142 -12.70 -8.87 26.92
CA VAL A 142 -13.45 -10.10 27.26
C VAL A 142 -14.26 -10.55 26.05
N THR A 143 -14.99 -9.64 25.39
CA THR A 143 -15.76 -9.96 24.19
C THR A 143 -14.85 -10.41 23.02
N CYS A 144 -13.66 -9.82 22.89
CA CYS A 144 -12.68 -10.21 21.90
C CYS A 144 -12.21 -11.66 22.12
N ILE A 145 -11.84 -12.00 23.34
CA ILE A 145 -11.37 -13.36 23.69
C ILE A 145 -12.51 -14.37 23.54
N ALA A 146 -13.69 -14.06 24.05
CA ALA A 146 -14.85 -14.95 23.98
C ALA A 146 -15.28 -15.28 22.55
N ASN A 147 -15.14 -14.32 21.63
CA ASN A 147 -15.54 -14.48 20.23
C ASN A 147 -14.35 -14.75 19.27
N LEU A 148 -13.14 -14.94 19.78
CA LEU A 148 -11.92 -15.09 18.98
C LEU A 148 -12.04 -16.22 17.96
N GLY A 149 -12.57 -17.38 18.35
CA GLY A 149 -12.74 -18.53 17.45
C GLY A 149 -13.71 -18.24 16.30
N ARG A 150 -14.87 -17.62 16.60
CA ARG A 150 -15.84 -17.24 15.58
C ARG A 150 -15.30 -16.15 14.64
N SER A 151 -14.68 -15.12 15.19
CA SER A 151 -14.11 -14.06 14.40
C SER A 151 -12.97 -14.58 13.52
N ALA A 152 -12.11 -15.45 14.01
CA ALA A 152 -11.05 -16.07 13.23
C ALA A 152 -11.59 -16.90 12.07
N LEU A 153 -12.62 -17.72 12.28
CA LEU A 153 -13.26 -18.50 11.21
C LEU A 153 -13.83 -17.58 10.12
N TRP A 154 -14.49 -16.49 10.48
CA TRP A 154 -14.97 -15.51 9.53
C TRP A 154 -13.83 -14.85 8.75
N GLN A 155 -12.72 -14.51 9.42
CA GLN A 155 -11.59 -13.88 8.78
C GLN A 155 -10.84 -14.82 7.82
N VAL A 156 -10.79 -16.13 8.09
CA VAL A 156 -10.20 -17.12 7.18
C VAL A 156 -10.88 -17.12 5.81
N ILE A 157 -12.19 -16.85 5.76
CA ILE A 157 -12.93 -16.76 4.49
C ILE A 157 -12.89 -15.32 3.94
N TYR A 158 -13.14 -14.34 4.79
CA TYR A 158 -13.30 -12.94 4.39
C TYR A 158 -12.00 -12.32 3.86
N VAL A 159 -10.85 -12.59 4.51
CA VAL A 159 -9.56 -11.99 4.14
C VAL A 159 -9.12 -12.41 2.74
N PRO A 160 -9.12 -13.70 2.34
CA PRO A 160 -8.78 -14.08 0.97
C PRO A 160 -9.74 -13.48 -0.08
N VAL A 161 -11.03 -13.46 0.20
CA VAL A 161 -12.03 -12.90 -0.74
C VAL A 161 -11.80 -11.40 -0.95
N THR A 162 -11.61 -10.64 0.12
CA THR A 162 -11.34 -9.20 0.02
C THR A 162 -9.98 -8.93 -0.61
N PHE A 163 -8.98 -9.77 -0.37
CA PHE A 163 -7.67 -9.65 -1.00
C PHE A 163 -7.74 -9.84 -2.53
N ILE A 164 -8.47 -10.86 -2.99
CA ILE A 164 -8.71 -11.08 -4.42
C ILE A 164 -9.47 -9.88 -5.03
N TYR A 165 -10.50 -9.38 -4.34
CA TYR A 165 -11.24 -8.21 -4.78
C TYR A 165 -10.34 -6.98 -4.93
N ASP A 166 -9.44 -6.74 -4.00
CA ASP A 166 -8.52 -5.60 -4.06
C ASP A 166 -7.51 -5.73 -5.20
N ILE A 167 -7.00 -6.95 -5.47
CA ILE A 167 -6.13 -7.21 -6.62
C ILE A 167 -6.88 -6.91 -7.93
N LEU A 168 -8.12 -7.39 -8.06
CA LEU A 168 -8.94 -7.13 -9.24
C LEU A 168 -9.24 -5.64 -9.40
N SER A 169 -9.56 -4.95 -8.31
CA SER A 169 -9.81 -3.51 -8.30
C SER A 169 -8.57 -2.72 -8.71
N LEU A 170 -7.39 -3.10 -8.19
CA LEU A 170 -6.12 -2.48 -8.55
C LEU A 170 -5.79 -2.70 -10.03
N ALA A 171 -5.98 -3.92 -10.54
CA ALA A 171 -5.77 -4.24 -11.95
C ALA A 171 -6.69 -3.41 -12.86
N LEU A 172 -7.96 -3.26 -12.48
CA LEU A 172 -8.93 -2.44 -13.20
C LEU A 172 -8.55 -0.95 -13.18
N CYS A 173 -8.16 -0.42 -12.03
CA CYS A 173 -7.67 0.96 -11.90
C CYS A 173 -6.42 1.19 -12.76
N TYR A 174 -5.49 0.24 -12.79
CA TYR A 174 -4.30 0.32 -13.63
C TYR A 174 -4.65 0.32 -15.12
N LEU A 175 -5.60 -0.51 -15.54
CA LEU A 175 -6.07 -0.58 -16.92
C LEU A 175 -6.71 0.75 -17.35
N VAL A 176 -7.57 1.33 -16.50
CA VAL A 176 -8.17 2.66 -16.72
C VAL A 176 -7.09 3.74 -16.83
N PHE A 177 -6.09 3.69 -15.94
CA PHE A 177 -4.96 4.63 -15.98
C PHE A 177 -4.18 4.54 -17.30
N LEU A 178 -3.89 3.32 -17.81
CA LEU A 178 -3.22 3.13 -19.10
C LEU A 178 -4.04 3.70 -20.27
N ILE A 179 -5.35 3.48 -20.27
CA ILE A 179 -6.24 4.04 -21.30
C ILE A 179 -6.20 5.57 -21.25
N LEU A 180 -6.33 6.17 -20.08
CA LEU A 180 -6.27 7.62 -19.92
C LEU A 180 -4.92 8.19 -20.38
N LEU A 181 -3.83 7.53 -19.99
CA LEU A 181 -2.48 7.93 -20.40
C LEU A 181 -2.32 7.89 -21.92
N SER A 182 -2.81 6.84 -22.58
CA SER A 182 -2.75 6.71 -24.04
C SER A 182 -3.54 7.82 -24.75
N VAL A 183 -4.74 8.13 -24.25
CA VAL A 183 -5.58 9.22 -24.80
C VAL A 183 -4.89 10.58 -24.65
N ILE A 184 -4.32 10.85 -23.47
CA ILE A 184 -3.59 12.12 -23.23
C ILE A 184 -2.37 12.22 -24.15
N THR A 185 -1.62 11.14 -24.32
CA THR A 185 -0.42 11.10 -25.18
C THR A 185 -0.81 11.36 -26.64
N VAL A 186 -1.86 10.71 -27.14
CA VAL A 186 -2.35 10.93 -28.52
C VAL A 186 -2.85 12.36 -28.71
N ALA A 187 -3.62 12.90 -27.76
CA ALA A 187 -4.10 14.29 -27.82
C ALA A 187 -2.94 15.30 -27.81
N PHE A 188 -1.91 15.06 -26.99
CA PHE A 188 -0.71 15.89 -26.95
C PHE A 188 0.04 15.86 -28.28
N LEU A 189 0.31 14.68 -28.83
CA LEU A 189 0.98 14.52 -30.12
C LEU A 189 0.19 15.18 -31.25
N ALA A 190 -1.14 15.03 -31.28
CA ALA A 190 -2.00 15.68 -32.24
C ALA A 190 -1.93 17.23 -32.14
N SER A 191 -1.89 17.78 -30.93
CA SER A 191 -1.77 19.21 -30.68
C SER A 191 -0.43 19.77 -31.13
N VAL A 192 0.66 19.04 -30.91
CA VAL A 192 2.01 19.41 -31.36
C VAL A 192 2.09 19.36 -32.90
N ALA A 193 1.57 18.30 -33.52
CA ALA A 193 1.52 18.17 -34.97
C ALA A 193 0.71 19.29 -35.60
N ALA A 194 -0.46 19.63 -35.05
CA ALA A 194 -1.28 20.72 -35.54
C ALA A 194 -0.56 22.10 -35.54
N ARG A 195 0.27 22.33 -34.48
CA ARG A 195 1.09 23.55 -34.38
C ARG A 195 2.26 23.59 -35.36
N LEU A 196 2.87 22.44 -35.64
CA LEU A 196 4.01 22.35 -36.57
C LEU A 196 3.60 22.46 -38.05
N PHE A 197 2.39 21.98 -38.37
CA PHE A 197 1.86 21.96 -39.75
C PHE A 197 0.81 23.03 -40.03
N SER A 198 0.56 23.98 -39.11
CA SER A 198 -0.31 25.12 -39.37
C SER A 198 0.45 26.10 -40.27
N PRO A 199 -0.04 26.37 -41.51
CA PRO A 199 0.54 27.42 -42.34
C PRO A 199 0.33 28.78 -41.66
N ALA A 200 1.40 29.56 -41.53
CA ALA A 200 1.37 30.94 -41.04
C ALA A 200 0.60 31.85 -42.01
#